data_15aeb586b38a3866aa4175d97f66a539
#
_entry.id   15aeb586b38a3866aa4175d97f66a539
#
_cell.length_a   1.000
_cell.length_b   1.000
_cell.length_c   1.000
_cell.angle_alpha   90.00
_cell.angle_beta   90.00
_cell.angle_gamma   90.00
#
_symmetry.space_group_name_H-M   'P 1'
#
loop_
_entity.id
_entity.type
_entity.pdbx_description
1 polymer ?
#
loop_
_entity_poly.entity_id
_entity_poly.type
_entity_poly.pdbx_seq_one_letter_code
_entity_poly.pdbx_strand_id
1 'polypeptide(L)'
;MPLDAEASWSGGQVLSGAEVRRILERAIGPLAPAPRLDPGQPAVDYRWADGGGSVGFIDPVSTPFCGQCDRLRLTADGQFRNCLFSTTEWDVRAVLRDGQQEDGIDGRIAALLEECVKSKRRAHGIGSPSFERPARAMYQ
;
A
#
# COMPACT_ATOMS: atom_id res chain seq x y z
N MET A 1 10.96 -5.05 5.69
CA MET A 1 10.25 -4.20 4.70
C MET A 1 11.05 -2.92 4.47
N PRO A 2 11.10 -2.31 3.28
CA PRO A 2 11.96 -1.15 3.02
C PRO A 2 11.59 0.14 3.80
N LEU A 3 10.73 0.04 4.79
CA LEU A 3 10.32 1.11 5.71
C LEU A 3 10.77 0.88 7.16
N ASP A 4 11.65 -0.10 7.40
CA ASP A 4 12.23 -0.31 8.73
C ASP A 4 13.07 0.90 9.16
N ALA A 5 12.98 1.28 10.43
CA ALA A 5 13.64 2.46 10.98
C ALA A 5 15.17 2.40 10.82
N GLU A 6 15.74 1.21 10.91
CA GLU A 6 17.17 0.96 10.86
C GLU A 6 17.75 0.88 9.44
N ALA A 7 16.91 0.95 8.40
CA ALA A 7 17.30 0.79 7.00
C ALA A 7 18.07 -0.51 6.69
N SER A 8 17.87 -1.55 7.50
CA SER A 8 18.59 -2.82 7.43
C SER A 8 18.02 -3.79 6.38
N TRP A 9 16.84 -3.47 5.82
CA TRP A 9 16.16 -4.35 4.87
C TRP A 9 16.95 -4.53 3.57
N SER A 10 17.07 -5.78 3.13
CA SER A 10 17.65 -6.15 1.83
C SER A 10 16.73 -7.11 1.09
N GLY A 11 16.72 -7.07 -0.25
CA GLY A 11 15.92 -7.95 -1.10
C GLY A 11 16.25 -9.45 -0.89
N GLY A 12 17.48 -9.77 -0.51
CA GLY A 12 17.89 -11.14 -0.23
C GLY A 12 17.28 -11.78 1.02
N GLN A 13 16.62 -10.97 1.86
CA GLN A 13 15.91 -11.44 3.06
C GLN A 13 14.41 -11.65 2.82
N VAL A 14 13.94 -11.48 1.59
CA VAL A 14 12.53 -11.59 1.23
C VAL A 14 12.21 -13.01 0.81
N LEU A 15 11.27 -13.65 1.51
CA LEU A 15 10.58 -14.84 1.05
C LEU A 15 9.32 -14.38 0.28
N SER A 16 9.29 -14.62 -1.03
CA SER A 16 8.15 -14.20 -1.87
C SER A 16 6.89 -15.02 -1.58
N GLY A 17 5.71 -14.43 -1.82
CA GLY A 17 4.43 -15.13 -1.70
C GLY A 17 4.37 -16.40 -2.57
N ALA A 18 5.01 -16.37 -3.74
CA ALA A 18 5.12 -17.53 -4.62
C ALA A 18 5.93 -18.67 -4.02
N GLU A 19 6.99 -18.36 -3.25
CA GLU A 19 7.79 -19.37 -2.54
C GLU A 19 7.04 -19.92 -1.34
N VAL A 20 6.39 -19.05 -0.56
CA VAL A 20 5.53 -19.47 0.56
C VAL A 20 4.42 -20.37 0.05
N ARG A 21 3.75 -20.01 -1.05
CA ARG A 21 2.72 -20.85 -1.66
C ARG A 21 3.24 -22.23 -2.02
N ARG A 22 4.40 -22.35 -2.68
CA ARG A 22 5.01 -23.65 -3.00
C ARG A 22 5.34 -24.48 -1.79
N ILE A 23 5.77 -23.86 -0.69
CA ILE A 23 6.02 -24.55 0.58
C ILE A 23 4.72 -25.11 1.15
N LEU A 24 3.66 -24.30 1.18
CA LEU A 24 2.35 -24.73 1.67
C LEU A 24 1.73 -25.83 0.82
N GLU A 25 1.83 -25.73 -0.51
CA GLU A 25 1.34 -26.77 -1.43
C GLU A 25 2.02 -28.12 -1.22
N ARG A 26 3.32 -28.12 -0.91
CA ARG A 26 4.05 -29.37 -0.58
C ARG A 26 3.70 -29.92 0.79
N ALA A 27 3.44 -29.07 1.77
CA ALA A 27 3.23 -29.48 3.15
C ALA A 27 1.77 -29.90 3.44
N ILE A 28 0.80 -29.27 2.78
CA ILE A 28 -0.62 -29.42 3.11
C ILE A 28 -1.40 -29.98 1.91
N GLY A 29 -1.17 -29.44 0.70
CA GLY A 29 -1.90 -29.84 -0.50
C GLY A 29 -2.08 -28.71 -1.50
N PRO A 30 -2.63 -29.02 -2.69
CA PRO A 30 -2.71 -28.06 -3.78
C PRO A 30 -3.64 -26.88 -3.48
N LEU A 31 -3.21 -25.68 -3.89
CA LEU A 31 -3.93 -24.42 -3.79
C LEU A 31 -4.45 -23.98 -5.16
N ALA A 32 -5.75 -23.76 -5.25
CA ALA A 32 -6.41 -23.20 -6.44
C ALA A 32 -6.68 -21.71 -6.24
N PRO A 33 -6.53 -20.86 -7.28
CA PRO A 33 -6.89 -19.45 -7.18
C PRO A 33 -8.37 -19.27 -6.79
N ALA A 34 -8.65 -18.37 -5.86
CA ALA A 34 -10.01 -17.97 -5.51
C ALA A 34 -10.43 -16.74 -6.36
N PRO A 35 -11.74 -16.58 -6.64
CA PRO A 35 -12.25 -15.39 -7.31
C PRO A 35 -11.93 -14.12 -6.52
N ARG A 36 -11.47 -13.09 -7.22
CA ARG A 36 -11.22 -11.78 -6.62
C ARG A 36 -12.52 -10.99 -6.61
N LEU A 37 -13.05 -10.70 -5.43
CA LEU A 37 -14.32 -9.99 -5.26
C LEU A 37 -14.15 -8.48 -5.38
N ASP A 38 -13.01 -7.95 -4.92
CA ASP A 38 -12.66 -6.54 -4.98
C ASP A 38 -11.32 -6.37 -5.74
N PRO A 39 -11.30 -5.65 -6.87
CA PRO A 39 -10.06 -5.37 -7.61
C PRO A 39 -9.00 -4.60 -6.79
N GLY A 40 -9.44 -3.73 -5.85
CA GLY A 40 -8.57 -2.95 -4.95
C GLY A 40 -7.98 -3.74 -3.79
N GLN A 41 -8.49 -4.95 -3.52
CA GLN A 41 -8.02 -5.82 -2.45
C GLN A 41 -6.52 -6.14 -2.63
N PRO A 42 -5.69 -5.98 -1.57
CA PRO A 42 -4.26 -6.25 -1.65
C PRO A 42 -3.90 -7.73 -1.69
N ALA A 43 -4.75 -8.61 -1.14
CA ALA A 43 -4.53 -10.04 -1.09
C ALA A 43 -4.90 -10.73 -2.41
N VAL A 44 -4.11 -11.71 -2.81
CA VAL A 44 -4.48 -12.71 -3.80
C VAL A 44 -4.86 -13.97 -3.05
N ASP A 45 -6.12 -14.38 -3.15
CA ASP A 45 -6.68 -15.46 -2.37
C ASP A 45 -6.60 -16.80 -3.11
N TYR A 46 -6.34 -17.84 -2.34
CA TYR A 46 -6.32 -19.24 -2.79
C TYR A 46 -7.13 -20.10 -1.84
N ARG A 47 -7.66 -21.21 -2.35
CA ARG A 47 -8.36 -22.22 -1.55
C ARG A 47 -7.68 -23.57 -1.70
N TRP A 48 -7.63 -24.35 -0.62
CA TRP A 48 -7.20 -25.73 -0.70
C TRP A 48 -8.22 -26.54 -1.50
N ALA A 49 -7.72 -27.44 -2.36
CA ALA A 49 -8.56 -28.25 -3.25
C ALA A 49 -9.46 -29.23 -2.50
N ASP A 50 -9.11 -29.60 -1.28
CA ASP A 50 -9.90 -30.46 -0.37
C ASP A 50 -11.01 -29.71 0.37
N GLY A 51 -11.13 -28.40 0.20
CA GLY A 51 -12.09 -27.56 0.91
C GLY A 51 -11.66 -27.19 2.34
N GLY A 52 -10.43 -27.49 2.75
CA GLY A 52 -9.89 -27.27 4.11
C GLY A 52 -9.69 -25.80 4.51
N GLY A 53 -10.09 -24.85 3.64
CA GLY A 53 -10.00 -23.41 3.95
C GLY A 53 -9.35 -22.58 2.84
N SER A 54 -8.94 -21.36 3.20
CA SER A 54 -8.32 -20.42 2.26
C SER A 54 -7.11 -19.72 2.88
N VAL A 55 -6.23 -19.21 2.01
CA VAL A 55 -5.07 -18.39 2.37
C VAL A 55 -4.95 -17.21 1.40
N GLY A 56 -4.70 -16.01 1.91
CA GLY A 56 -4.44 -14.81 1.12
C GLY A 56 -2.98 -14.39 1.21
N PHE A 57 -2.37 -14.08 0.07
CA PHE A 57 -1.01 -13.56 -0.01
C PHE A 57 -1.04 -12.06 -0.31
N ILE A 58 -0.42 -11.26 0.56
CA ILE A 58 -0.16 -9.84 0.35
C ILE A 58 1.32 -9.67 0.05
N ASP A 59 1.65 -9.50 -1.22
CA ASP A 59 3.03 -9.54 -1.73
C ASP A 59 3.39 -8.18 -2.39
N PRO A 60 3.48 -7.10 -1.60
CA PRO A 60 3.58 -5.74 -2.13
C PRO A 60 4.91 -5.44 -2.82
N VAL A 61 5.96 -6.21 -2.55
CA VAL A 61 7.29 -5.99 -3.12
C VAL A 61 7.49 -6.85 -4.36
N SER A 62 7.26 -8.16 -4.26
CA SER A 62 7.52 -9.11 -5.34
C SER A 62 6.40 -9.12 -6.40
N THR A 63 5.14 -8.86 -5.98
CA THR A 63 3.97 -8.80 -6.87
C THR A 63 3.12 -7.58 -6.53
N PRO A 64 3.57 -6.36 -6.88
CA PRO A 64 2.88 -5.14 -6.50
C PRO A 64 1.50 -5.03 -7.16
N PHE A 65 0.49 -4.64 -6.34
CA PHE A 65 -0.90 -4.42 -6.77
C PHE A 65 -1.24 -2.93 -6.98
N CYS A 66 -0.23 -2.10 -7.28
CA CYS A 66 -0.34 -0.65 -7.35
C CYS A 66 -1.31 -0.15 -8.42
N GLY A 67 -1.45 -0.88 -9.54
CA GLY A 67 -2.28 -0.46 -10.68
C GLY A 67 -3.78 -0.37 -10.38
N GLN A 68 -4.26 -1.05 -9.34
CA GLN A 68 -5.65 -1.06 -8.88
C GLN A 68 -5.79 -0.58 -7.43
N CYS A 69 -4.75 0.04 -6.88
CA CYS A 69 -4.75 0.49 -5.50
C CYS A 69 -5.52 1.81 -5.36
N ASP A 70 -6.63 1.78 -4.66
CA ASP A 70 -7.51 2.92 -4.34
C ASP A 70 -7.27 3.54 -2.95
N ARG A 71 -6.28 3.04 -2.21
CA ARG A 71 -6.03 3.44 -0.82
C ARG A 71 -5.47 4.85 -0.72
N LEU A 72 -6.04 5.61 0.19
CA LEU A 72 -5.58 6.89 0.69
C LEU A 72 -5.28 6.77 2.19
N ARG A 73 -4.43 7.63 2.71
CA ARG A 73 -4.09 7.71 4.13
C ARG A 73 -4.16 9.13 4.62
N LEU A 74 -4.65 9.28 5.85
CA LEU A 74 -4.52 10.49 6.65
C LEU A 74 -3.62 10.16 7.84
N THR A 75 -2.54 10.90 8.00
CA THR A 75 -1.63 10.73 9.13
C THR A 75 -2.18 11.44 10.37
N ALA A 76 -1.69 11.06 11.56
CA ALA A 76 -2.13 11.66 12.83
C ALA A 76 -1.81 13.16 12.93
N ASP A 77 -0.80 13.62 12.22
CA ASP A 77 -0.41 15.02 12.13
C ASP A 77 -1.09 15.78 10.98
N GLY A 78 -2.08 15.15 10.31
CA GLY A 78 -2.97 15.80 9.35
C GLY A 78 -2.42 15.93 7.94
N GLN A 79 -1.65 14.94 7.47
CA GLN A 79 -1.17 14.88 6.10
C GLN A 79 -1.91 13.82 5.29
N PHE A 80 -2.38 14.15 4.07
CA PHE A 80 -2.77 13.10 3.12
C PHE A 80 -1.55 12.46 2.48
N ARG A 81 -1.62 11.14 2.26
CA ARG A 81 -0.65 10.36 1.49
C ARG A 81 -1.38 9.39 0.57
N ASN A 82 -1.04 9.38 -0.70
CA ASN A 82 -1.64 8.49 -1.71
C ASN A 82 -0.99 7.10 -1.78
N CYS A 83 0.16 6.91 -1.13
CA CYS A 83 0.88 5.65 -1.07
C CYS A 83 1.65 5.53 0.24
N LEU A 84 1.84 4.31 0.74
CA LEU A 84 2.72 4.03 1.88
C LEU A 84 4.17 4.48 1.62
N PHE A 85 4.59 4.41 0.37
CA PHE A 85 5.93 4.76 -0.10
C PHE A 85 5.98 6.15 -0.76
N SER A 86 4.95 7.01 -0.55
CA SER A 86 4.95 8.36 -1.06
C SER A 86 6.02 9.21 -0.36
N THR A 87 6.78 9.96 -1.13
CA THR A 87 7.68 11.01 -0.64
C THR A 87 7.00 12.36 -0.53
N THR A 88 5.78 12.49 -1.10
CA THR A 88 4.95 13.71 -1.07
C THR A 88 3.83 13.55 -0.07
N GLU A 89 3.56 14.64 0.66
CA GLU A 89 2.48 14.77 1.63
C GLU A 89 1.68 16.04 1.31
N TRP A 90 0.37 16.04 1.60
CA TRP A 90 -0.55 17.16 1.41
C TRP A 90 -1.12 17.58 2.76
N ASP A 91 -0.84 18.80 3.19
CA ASP A 91 -1.14 19.29 4.54
C ASP A 91 -2.61 19.73 4.69
N VAL A 92 -3.46 18.81 5.14
CA VAL A 92 -4.88 19.07 5.45
C VAL A 92 -5.00 19.93 6.71
N ARG A 93 -4.10 19.72 7.68
CA ARG A 93 -4.11 20.49 8.94
C ARG A 93 -3.89 21.98 8.70
N ALA A 94 -3.01 22.35 7.77
CA ALA A 94 -2.80 23.74 7.39
C ALA A 94 -4.10 24.37 6.86
N VAL A 95 -4.82 23.66 5.98
CA VAL A 95 -6.12 24.10 5.46
C VAL A 95 -7.15 24.32 6.55
N LEU A 96 -7.23 23.40 7.52
CA LEU A 96 -8.17 23.46 8.65
C LEU A 96 -7.85 24.58 9.66
N ARG A 97 -6.59 24.99 9.76
CA ARG A 97 -6.11 25.96 10.78
C ARG A 97 -5.78 27.34 10.21
N ASP A 98 -6.01 27.57 8.95
CA ASP A 98 -5.66 28.81 8.23
C ASP A 98 -6.46 30.05 8.70
N GLY A 99 -7.44 29.89 9.61
CA GLY A 99 -8.22 30.97 10.18
C GLY A 99 -9.08 31.75 9.17
N GLN A 100 -9.10 31.33 7.92
CA GLN A 100 -10.02 31.88 6.92
C GLN A 100 -11.41 31.29 7.15
N GLN A 101 -12.45 32.11 6.86
CA GLN A 101 -13.85 31.77 7.10
C GLN A 101 -14.18 30.32 6.75
N GLU A 102 -15.07 29.71 7.54
CA GLU A 102 -15.58 28.34 7.35
C GLU A 102 -16.16 28.11 5.95
N ASP A 103 -16.63 29.17 5.29
CA ASP A 103 -17.09 29.15 3.91
C ASP A 103 -15.91 28.84 2.95
N GLY A 104 -15.90 27.62 2.40
CA GLY A 104 -14.92 27.18 1.41
C GLY A 104 -13.85 26.19 1.91
N ILE A 105 -13.80 25.85 3.20
CA ILE A 105 -12.87 24.84 3.75
C ILE A 105 -13.06 23.50 3.03
N ASP A 106 -14.29 23.05 2.85
CA ASP A 106 -14.59 21.78 2.18
C ASP A 106 -14.09 21.76 0.74
N GLY A 107 -14.24 22.86 0.02
CA GLY A 107 -13.73 23.01 -1.35
C GLY A 107 -12.20 22.96 -1.41
N ARG A 108 -11.52 23.55 -0.43
CA ARG A 108 -10.05 23.54 -0.33
C ARG A 108 -9.53 22.14 0.01
N ILE A 109 -10.19 21.45 0.94
CA ILE A 109 -9.85 20.05 1.28
C ILE A 109 -10.12 19.14 0.09
N ALA A 110 -11.23 19.32 -0.62
CA ALA A 110 -11.56 18.55 -1.82
C ALA A 110 -10.50 18.74 -2.92
N ALA A 111 -10.06 19.96 -3.17
CA ALA A 111 -9.02 20.26 -4.14
C ALA A 111 -7.67 19.60 -3.76
N LEU A 112 -7.29 19.67 -2.47
CA LEU A 112 -6.08 19.04 -1.96
C LEU A 112 -6.13 17.52 -2.08
N LEU A 113 -7.29 16.95 -1.79
CA LEU A 113 -7.54 15.51 -1.94
C LEU A 113 -7.47 15.08 -3.41
N GLU A 114 -8.06 15.87 -4.31
CA GLU A 114 -8.03 15.62 -5.75
C GLU A 114 -6.59 15.62 -6.29
N GLU A 115 -5.78 16.60 -5.89
CA GLU A 115 -4.36 16.66 -6.24
C GLU A 115 -3.60 15.43 -5.73
N CYS A 116 -3.81 15.06 -4.47
CA CYS A 116 -3.24 13.88 -3.85
C CYS A 116 -3.58 12.61 -4.64
N VAL A 117 -4.84 12.44 -5.02
CA VAL A 117 -5.30 11.27 -5.78
C VAL A 117 -4.75 11.26 -7.20
N LYS A 118 -4.80 12.39 -7.92
CA LYS A 118 -4.29 12.53 -9.30
C LYS A 118 -2.79 12.23 -9.40
N SER A 119 -2.02 12.54 -8.38
CA SER A 119 -0.57 12.28 -8.33
C SER A 119 -0.20 10.83 -7.99
N LYS A 120 -1.18 9.95 -7.80
CA LYS A 120 -0.94 8.55 -7.45
C LYS A 120 -0.21 7.81 -8.57
N ARG A 121 0.96 7.25 -8.25
CA ARG A 121 1.76 6.48 -9.20
C ARG A 121 1.21 5.07 -9.38
N ARG A 122 1.36 4.51 -10.58
CA ARG A 122 0.96 3.12 -10.91
C ARG A 122 1.88 2.07 -10.30
N ALA A 123 3.04 2.46 -9.77
CA ALA A 123 3.99 1.58 -9.09
C ALA A 123 4.73 2.35 -8.00
N HIS A 124 5.08 1.68 -6.90
CA HIS A 124 5.87 2.27 -5.81
C HIS A 124 7.36 2.34 -6.12
N GLY A 125 7.85 1.62 -7.13
CA GLY A 125 9.24 1.64 -7.60
C GLY A 125 10.25 0.89 -6.72
N ILE A 126 9.83 0.19 -5.66
CA ILE A 126 10.75 -0.60 -4.83
C ILE A 126 11.50 -1.60 -5.71
N GLY A 127 12.82 -1.64 -5.55
CA GLY A 127 13.71 -2.49 -6.36
C GLY A 127 14.18 -1.82 -7.64
N SER A 128 13.67 -0.63 -8.02
CA SER A 128 14.19 0.15 -9.14
C SER A 128 15.28 1.15 -8.66
N PRO A 129 16.21 1.55 -9.54
CA PRO A 129 17.21 2.58 -9.21
C PRO A 129 16.60 3.95 -8.86
N SER A 130 15.35 4.19 -9.26
CA SER A 130 14.62 5.44 -9.00
C SER A 130 13.76 5.40 -7.74
N PHE A 131 13.85 4.33 -6.93
CA PHE A 131 13.10 4.27 -5.68
C PHE A 131 13.70 5.21 -4.64
N GLU A 132 12.90 6.18 -4.23
CA GLU A 132 13.22 7.06 -3.11
C GLU A 132 12.47 6.58 -1.86
N ARG A 133 13.22 6.40 -0.79
CA ARG A 133 12.64 6.05 0.51
C ARG A 133 11.95 7.27 1.11
N PRO A 134 10.72 7.16 1.63
CA PRO A 134 10.08 8.24 2.37
C PRO A 134 10.95 8.71 3.55
N ALA A 135 11.03 10.02 3.76
CA ALA A 135 11.84 10.61 4.83
C ALA A 135 11.37 10.17 6.23
N ARG A 136 10.08 9.86 6.36
CA ARG A 136 9.52 9.28 7.61
C ARG A 136 8.56 8.14 7.29
N ALA A 137 8.65 7.10 8.11
CA ALA A 137 7.69 6.01 8.07
C ALA A 137 6.33 6.47 8.63
N MET A 138 5.23 5.87 8.17
CA MET A 138 3.88 6.21 8.66
C MET A 138 3.63 5.81 10.12
N TYR A 139 4.56 5.10 10.74
CA TYR A 139 4.40 4.51 12.08
C TYR A 139 5.40 5.08 13.11
N GLN A 140 5.94 6.26 12.83
CA GLN A 140 6.73 7.01 13.81
C GLN A 140 5.91 8.12 14.44
#